data_e1ecf4f050450740b5bc1646a19009c8
#
_entry.id   e1ecf4f050450740b5bc1646a19009c8
#
_cell.length_a   1.000
_cell.length_b   1.000
_cell.length_c   1.000
_cell.angle_alpha   90.00
_cell.angle_beta   90.00
_cell.angle_gamma   90.00
#
_symmetry.space_group_name_H-M   'P 1'
#
loop_
_entity.id
_entity.type
_entity.pdbx_description
1 polymer ?
#
loop_
_entity_poly.entity_id
_entity_poly.type
_entity_poly.pdbx_seq_one_letter_code
_entity_poly.pdbx_strand_id
1 'polypeptide(L)'
;MEYDFYTLGVLYLVYSFAGWVGETVVATVRGKHFANRGAAAGPFCFVYGSTAVLLAVGFTDLRSDPVYLFFACTLASTVMEWLTAKLLERLHRRKWWDYSGKRFNLNGYVCLQYSLLWGVLGTASVLWLNGLLLRLCQVIPSWLLHPLVWAAVIVAALDQIGSAVLVGHYAAKHPVLEQLNQRLGESSDGLRRRIALYVEKRIQRAYPAAARQEPTIAQNGETPLSAADLLWLFVVGAFLGDLVETVFCRLTAGVWMSRSSLVWGPFSVVWGLALALTTVLLRQNQDKSDRYLFVFGTVMGGVYEYVCSAVTELLFGTVFWDYSKFKFNLGGRINLLYCFFWGFAAIAWFKVLFPPISACIEKLPPRGGRVLTWALCIFMAADIAVSSAALVRYNDRLNGVPASNSVEVYLDAHYGNDRMYQVYPKAVHTS
;
A
#
# COMPACT_ATOMS: atom_id res chain seq x y z
N MET A 1 15.98 -18.43 -2.55
CA MET A 1 16.37 -17.17 -3.23
C MET A 1 16.13 -16.07 -2.24
N GLU A 2 17.16 -15.38 -1.86
CA GLU A 2 17.03 -14.18 -1.06
C GLU A 2 16.93 -12.97 -1.98
N TYR A 3 15.98 -12.11 -1.71
CA TYR A 3 15.79 -10.86 -2.42
C TYR A 3 16.22 -9.70 -1.50
N ASP A 4 17.26 -8.99 -1.90
CA ASP A 4 17.61 -7.74 -1.28
C ASP A 4 16.79 -6.56 -1.85
N PHE A 5 16.89 -5.42 -1.22
CA PHE A 5 16.17 -4.20 -1.64
C PHE A 5 16.46 -3.83 -3.11
N TYR A 6 17.68 -3.93 -3.55
CA TYR A 6 18.07 -3.53 -4.91
C TYR A 6 17.53 -4.50 -5.96
N THR A 7 17.56 -5.78 -5.67
CA THR A 7 16.97 -6.80 -6.52
C THR A 7 15.45 -6.63 -6.64
N LEU A 8 14.77 -6.35 -5.54
CA LEU A 8 13.34 -6.04 -5.57
C LEU A 8 13.05 -4.75 -6.35
N GLY A 9 13.92 -3.75 -6.23
CA GLY A 9 13.85 -2.53 -7.03
C GLY A 9 13.96 -2.81 -8.53
N VAL A 10 14.90 -3.68 -8.93
CA VAL A 10 15.02 -4.11 -10.33
C VAL A 10 13.78 -4.88 -10.78
N LEU A 11 13.28 -5.83 -9.98
CA LEU A 11 12.05 -6.55 -10.30
C LEU A 11 10.87 -5.58 -10.50
N TYR A 12 10.69 -4.63 -9.57
CA TYR A 12 9.66 -3.61 -9.68
C TYR A 12 9.76 -2.83 -11.00
N LEU A 13 10.94 -2.33 -11.33
CA LEU A 13 11.17 -1.52 -12.54
C LEU A 13 10.98 -2.32 -13.82
N VAL A 14 11.56 -3.52 -13.89
CA VAL A 14 11.48 -4.38 -15.08
C VAL A 14 10.05 -4.82 -15.34
N TYR A 15 9.33 -5.29 -14.32
CA TYR A 15 7.94 -5.72 -14.48
C TYR A 15 7.00 -4.54 -14.72
N SER A 16 7.24 -3.37 -14.11
CA SER A 16 6.49 -2.16 -14.43
C SER A 16 6.64 -1.75 -15.88
N PHE A 17 7.86 -1.82 -16.41
CA PHE A 17 8.14 -1.54 -17.82
C PHE A 17 7.54 -2.60 -18.75
N ALA A 18 7.74 -3.89 -18.45
CA ALA A 18 7.18 -4.98 -19.24
C ALA A 18 5.65 -4.94 -19.29
N GLY A 19 5.01 -4.65 -18.16
CA GLY A 19 3.56 -4.45 -18.07
C GLY A 19 3.09 -3.28 -18.93
N TRP A 20 3.80 -2.15 -18.87
CA TRP A 20 3.52 -1.01 -19.73
C TRP A 20 3.65 -1.35 -21.22
N VAL A 21 4.70 -2.07 -21.62
CA VAL A 21 4.89 -2.53 -23.01
C VAL A 21 3.72 -3.40 -23.42
N GLY A 22 3.38 -4.43 -22.64
CA GLY A 22 2.28 -5.35 -22.94
C GLY A 22 0.93 -4.64 -23.10
N GLU A 23 0.56 -3.79 -22.15
CA GLU A 23 -0.66 -2.99 -22.20
C GLU A 23 -0.70 -2.04 -23.41
N THR A 24 0.41 -1.35 -23.66
CA THR A 24 0.54 -0.40 -24.77
C THR A 24 0.46 -1.10 -26.13
N VAL A 25 1.11 -2.25 -26.28
CA VAL A 25 1.05 -3.06 -27.51
C VAL A 25 -0.39 -3.53 -27.76
N VAL A 26 -1.04 -4.13 -26.75
CA VAL A 26 -2.42 -4.63 -26.87
C VAL A 26 -3.37 -3.47 -27.20
N ALA A 27 -3.24 -2.32 -26.55
CA ALA A 27 -4.09 -1.17 -26.80
C ALA A 27 -3.85 -0.55 -28.19
N THR A 28 -2.59 -0.47 -28.61
CA THR A 28 -2.19 0.05 -29.91
C THR A 28 -2.71 -0.81 -31.05
N VAL A 29 -2.56 -2.14 -30.94
CA VAL A 29 -3.07 -3.08 -31.95
C VAL A 29 -4.60 -3.02 -32.06
N ARG A 30 -5.29 -3.01 -30.91
CA ARG A 30 -6.78 -2.92 -30.90
C ARG A 30 -7.31 -1.57 -31.38
N GLY A 31 -6.64 -0.49 -30.99
CA GLY A 31 -7.06 0.87 -31.29
C GLY A 31 -6.56 1.41 -32.64
N LYS A 32 -5.66 0.70 -33.33
CA LYS A 32 -4.96 1.14 -34.55
C LYS A 32 -4.27 2.50 -34.42
N HIS A 33 -3.93 2.92 -33.22
CA HIS A 33 -3.16 4.12 -32.91
C HIS A 33 -2.36 3.93 -31.63
N PHE A 34 -1.23 4.61 -31.51
CA PHE A 34 -0.40 4.51 -30.32
C PHE A 34 -1.15 5.01 -29.06
N ALA A 35 -1.27 4.13 -28.06
CA ALA A 35 -1.93 4.40 -26.80
C ALA A 35 -0.99 4.08 -25.63
N ASN A 36 -0.41 5.13 -25.03
CA ASN A 36 0.39 4.97 -23.80
C ASN A 36 -0.51 4.59 -22.61
N ARG A 37 -0.41 3.35 -22.16
CA ARG A 37 -1.29 2.73 -21.15
C ARG A 37 -0.78 2.89 -19.70
N GLY A 38 0.20 3.71 -19.42
CA GLY A 38 0.62 4.00 -18.04
C GLY A 38 -0.36 4.95 -17.32
N ALA A 39 -0.60 4.77 -16.03
CA ALA A 39 -1.25 5.78 -15.19
C ALA A 39 -0.34 7.01 -15.03
N ALA A 40 0.97 6.81 -15.03
CA ALA A 40 2.00 7.83 -15.08
C ALA A 40 2.34 8.29 -16.50
N ALA A 41 3.13 9.34 -16.64
CA ALA A 41 3.58 9.85 -17.94
C ALA A 41 4.64 8.96 -18.57
N GLY A 42 5.51 8.37 -17.76
CA GLY A 42 6.59 7.47 -18.16
C GLY A 42 6.13 6.06 -18.54
N PRO A 43 7.06 5.25 -19.03
CA PRO A 43 6.78 3.90 -19.51
C PRO A 43 6.73 2.90 -18.34
N PHE A 44 5.94 3.19 -17.33
CA PHE A 44 5.82 2.35 -16.13
C PHE A 44 4.36 2.09 -15.77
N CYS A 45 4.04 0.81 -15.53
CA CYS A 45 2.77 0.39 -14.98
C CYS A 45 2.98 -0.20 -13.58
N PHE A 46 2.80 0.62 -12.55
CA PHE A 46 3.14 0.30 -11.16
C PHE A 46 2.42 -0.96 -10.63
N VAL A 47 1.24 -1.26 -11.15
CA VAL A 47 0.48 -2.47 -10.75
C VAL A 47 1.28 -3.73 -11.02
N TYR A 48 1.89 -3.83 -12.21
CA TYR A 48 2.69 -4.98 -12.58
C TYR A 48 3.95 -5.12 -11.70
N GLY A 49 4.66 -4.01 -11.48
CA GLY A 49 5.85 -4.01 -10.63
C GLY A 49 5.54 -4.34 -9.18
N SER A 50 4.53 -3.69 -8.60
CA SER A 50 4.11 -3.95 -7.22
C SER A 50 3.62 -5.38 -7.02
N THR A 51 2.84 -5.90 -7.98
CA THR A 51 2.39 -7.29 -7.95
C THR A 51 3.57 -8.25 -8.04
N ALA A 52 4.53 -8.02 -8.95
CA ALA A 52 5.70 -8.88 -9.09
C ALA A 52 6.56 -8.94 -7.82
N VAL A 53 6.77 -7.78 -7.17
CA VAL A 53 7.47 -7.72 -5.87
C VAL A 53 6.70 -8.49 -4.79
N LEU A 54 5.39 -8.29 -4.69
CA LEU A 54 4.54 -9.04 -3.76
C LEU A 54 4.67 -10.55 -3.96
N LEU A 55 4.58 -11.01 -5.22
CA LEU A 55 4.69 -12.43 -5.54
C LEU A 55 6.09 -12.98 -5.29
N ALA A 56 7.14 -12.21 -5.58
CA ALA A 56 8.52 -12.61 -5.34
C ALA A 56 8.80 -12.81 -3.85
N VAL A 57 8.39 -11.86 -3.01
CA VAL A 57 8.60 -11.95 -1.55
C VAL A 57 7.67 -12.98 -0.92
N GLY A 58 6.39 -12.99 -1.35
CA GLY A 58 5.36 -13.76 -0.70
C GLY A 58 5.32 -15.24 -1.06
N PHE A 59 5.71 -15.61 -2.28
CA PHE A 59 5.42 -16.95 -2.81
C PHE A 59 6.63 -17.70 -3.35
N THR A 60 7.83 -17.22 -3.09
CA THR A 60 9.07 -17.94 -3.50
C THR A 60 9.15 -19.34 -2.89
N ASP A 61 8.67 -19.53 -1.67
CA ASP A 61 8.67 -20.83 -0.98
C ASP A 61 7.67 -21.83 -1.57
N LEU A 62 6.70 -21.35 -2.34
CA LEU A 62 5.70 -22.20 -3.01
C LEU A 62 6.17 -22.76 -4.36
N ARG A 63 7.44 -22.57 -4.74
CA ARG A 63 7.99 -23.06 -6.00
C ARG A 63 7.96 -24.56 -6.16
N SER A 64 7.98 -25.29 -5.04
CA SER A 64 7.91 -26.77 -5.03
C SER A 64 6.53 -27.30 -5.44
N ASP A 65 5.48 -26.49 -5.34
CA ASP A 65 4.11 -26.83 -5.74
C ASP A 65 3.55 -25.81 -6.75
N PRO A 66 3.79 -26.00 -8.06
CA PRO A 66 3.36 -25.06 -9.09
C PRO A 66 1.85 -24.87 -9.17
N VAL A 67 1.06 -25.86 -8.79
CA VAL A 67 -0.42 -25.77 -8.80
C VAL A 67 -0.88 -24.82 -7.70
N TYR A 68 -0.38 -25.01 -6.50
CA TYR A 68 -0.69 -24.14 -5.38
C TYR A 68 -0.18 -22.71 -5.63
N LEU A 69 1.03 -22.59 -6.15
CA LEU A 69 1.60 -21.30 -6.57
C LEU A 69 0.72 -20.59 -7.59
N PHE A 70 0.17 -21.31 -8.57
CA PHE A 70 -0.75 -20.71 -9.56
C PHE A 70 -2.00 -20.12 -8.91
N PHE A 71 -2.64 -20.86 -8.00
CA PHE A 71 -3.82 -20.33 -7.29
C PHE A 71 -3.46 -19.14 -6.39
N ALA A 72 -2.34 -19.21 -5.68
CA ALA A 72 -1.86 -18.12 -4.85
C ALA A 72 -1.55 -16.86 -5.68
N CYS A 73 -0.85 -17.00 -6.81
CA CYS A 73 -0.58 -15.92 -7.74
C CYS A 73 -1.88 -15.34 -8.34
N THR A 74 -2.83 -16.21 -8.74
CA THR A 74 -4.12 -15.77 -9.27
C THR A 74 -4.86 -14.91 -8.26
N LEU A 75 -4.97 -15.37 -7.02
CA LEU A 75 -5.70 -14.65 -5.97
C LEU A 75 -5.03 -13.32 -5.62
N ALA A 76 -3.73 -13.35 -5.32
CA ALA A 76 -3.00 -12.15 -4.92
C ALA A 76 -2.99 -11.09 -6.03
N SER A 77 -2.74 -11.48 -7.29
CA SER A 77 -2.76 -10.55 -8.41
C SER A 77 -4.15 -9.96 -8.67
N THR A 78 -5.21 -10.77 -8.53
CA THR A 78 -6.59 -10.30 -8.66
C THR A 78 -6.94 -9.27 -7.59
N VAL A 79 -6.51 -9.51 -6.37
CA VAL A 79 -6.68 -8.55 -5.27
C VAL A 79 -5.92 -7.25 -5.55
N MET A 80 -4.68 -7.35 -6.02
CA MET A 80 -3.88 -6.16 -6.39
C MET A 80 -4.51 -5.36 -7.53
N GLU A 81 -5.03 -6.03 -8.57
CA GLU A 81 -5.75 -5.39 -9.67
C GLU A 81 -7.01 -4.69 -9.16
N TRP A 82 -7.80 -5.37 -8.34
CA TRP A 82 -9.03 -4.82 -7.76
C TRP A 82 -8.74 -3.60 -6.86
N LEU A 83 -7.73 -3.70 -5.96
CA LEU A 83 -7.30 -2.60 -5.11
C LEU A 83 -6.87 -1.39 -5.91
N THR A 84 -6.06 -1.62 -6.93
CA THR A 84 -5.58 -0.55 -7.81
C THR A 84 -6.73 0.11 -8.53
N ALA A 85 -7.67 -0.66 -9.09
CA ALA A 85 -8.84 -0.13 -9.76
C ALA A 85 -9.67 0.77 -8.83
N LYS A 86 -9.90 0.30 -7.61
CA LYS A 86 -10.62 1.05 -6.57
C LYS A 86 -9.86 2.31 -6.12
N LEU A 87 -8.56 2.21 -5.93
CA LEU A 87 -7.72 3.34 -5.55
C LEU A 87 -7.74 4.42 -6.64
N LEU A 88 -7.52 4.03 -7.90
CA LEU A 88 -7.56 4.95 -9.03
C LEU A 88 -8.94 5.59 -9.21
N GLU A 89 -10.02 4.82 -9.07
CA GLU A 89 -11.38 5.37 -9.12
C GLU A 89 -11.61 6.41 -8.02
N ARG A 90 -11.11 6.14 -6.81
CA ARG A 90 -11.23 7.09 -5.70
C ARG A 90 -10.43 8.37 -5.89
N LEU A 91 -9.18 8.22 -6.34
CA LEU A 91 -8.30 9.37 -6.60
C LEU A 91 -8.80 10.22 -7.75
N HIS A 92 -9.29 9.57 -8.82
CA HIS A 92 -9.64 10.25 -10.07
C HIS A 92 -11.15 10.33 -10.33
N ARG A 93 -11.98 9.73 -9.46
CA ARG A 93 -13.44 9.66 -9.58
C ARG A 93 -13.92 9.10 -10.93
N ARG A 94 -13.12 8.20 -11.52
CA ARG A 94 -13.38 7.56 -12.82
C ARG A 94 -12.89 6.13 -12.78
N LYS A 95 -13.65 5.19 -13.39
CA LYS A 95 -13.14 3.85 -13.67
C LYS A 95 -12.16 3.92 -14.82
N TRP A 96 -10.93 3.44 -14.62
CA TRP A 96 -9.89 3.42 -15.65
C TRP A 96 -10.10 2.31 -16.66
N TRP A 97 -10.64 1.18 -16.21
CA TRP A 97 -11.08 0.08 -17.07
C TRP A 97 -12.41 -0.46 -16.55
N ASP A 98 -13.14 -1.16 -17.42
CA ASP A 98 -14.43 -1.72 -17.10
C ASP A 98 -14.59 -3.09 -17.77
N TYR A 99 -14.69 -4.13 -16.94
CA TYR A 99 -14.94 -5.50 -17.35
C TYR A 99 -16.40 -5.91 -17.18
N SER A 100 -17.35 -4.99 -17.02
CA SER A 100 -18.76 -5.29 -16.81
C SER A 100 -19.36 -6.15 -17.94
N GLY A 101 -18.84 -6.03 -19.15
CA GLY A 101 -19.23 -6.87 -20.29
C GLY A 101 -18.60 -8.28 -20.32
N LYS A 102 -17.74 -8.64 -19.35
CA LYS A 102 -17.11 -9.96 -19.27
C LYS A 102 -17.86 -10.87 -18.31
N ARG A 103 -17.89 -12.20 -18.63
CA ARG A 103 -18.44 -13.18 -17.70
C ARG A 103 -17.59 -13.27 -16.43
N PHE A 104 -18.25 -13.56 -15.30
CA PHE A 104 -17.58 -13.67 -13.99
C PHE A 104 -16.72 -12.44 -13.62
N ASN A 105 -17.24 -11.25 -13.85
CA ASN A 105 -16.63 -10.03 -13.37
C ASN A 105 -17.16 -9.66 -11.98
N LEU A 106 -16.34 -8.93 -11.21
CA LEU A 106 -16.70 -8.37 -9.92
C LEU A 106 -16.81 -6.84 -10.08
N ASN A 107 -18.04 -6.37 -10.24
CA ASN A 107 -18.38 -4.94 -10.42
C ASN A 107 -17.60 -4.24 -11.55
N GLY A 108 -17.13 -4.99 -12.55
CA GLY A 108 -16.36 -4.47 -13.67
C GLY A 108 -14.88 -4.16 -13.36
N TYR A 109 -14.40 -4.36 -12.13
CA TYR A 109 -13.00 -4.07 -11.76
C TYR A 109 -12.05 -5.20 -12.10
N VAL A 110 -12.47 -6.44 -11.91
CA VAL A 110 -11.72 -7.66 -12.23
C VAL A 110 -12.64 -8.68 -12.89
N CYS A 111 -12.09 -9.62 -13.64
CA CYS A 111 -12.86 -10.75 -14.18
C CYS A 111 -12.02 -12.01 -14.24
N LEU A 112 -12.67 -13.17 -14.15
CA LEU A 112 -12.01 -14.48 -14.06
C LEU A 112 -10.99 -14.72 -15.17
N GLN A 113 -11.29 -14.33 -16.41
CA GLN A 113 -10.39 -14.52 -17.55
C GLN A 113 -9.05 -13.83 -17.34
N TYR A 114 -9.05 -12.58 -16.88
CA TYR A 114 -7.80 -11.83 -16.61
C TYR A 114 -7.16 -12.27 -15.30
N SER A 115 -7.93 -12.67 -14.29
CA SER A 115 -7.39 -13.26 -13.06
C SER A 115 -6.57 -14.52 -13.33
N LEU A 116 -7.07 -15.41 -14.20
CA LEU A 116 -6.32 -16.60 -14.61
C LEU A 116 -5.07 -16.25 -15.41
N LEU A 117 -5.14 -15.25 -16.29
CA LEU A 117 -3.97 -14.74 -17.00
C LEU A 117 -2.91 -14.20 -16.04
N TRP A 118 -3.31 -13.42 -15.03
CA TRP A 118 -2.44 -12.96 -13.96
C TRP A 118 -1.79 -14.12 -13.20
N GLY A 119 -2.57 -15.19 -12.95
CA GLY A 119 -2.05 -16.41 -12.32
C GLY A 119 -0.93 -17.06 -13.14
N VAL A 120 -1.12 -17.21 -14.44
CA VAL A 120 -0.10 -17.76 -15.36
C VAL A 120 1.15 -16.88 -15.37
N LEU A 121 0.99 -15.56 -15.55
CA LEU A 121 2.11 -14.62 -15.60
C LEU A 121 2.86 -14.58 -14.25
N GLY A 122 2.14 -14.57 -13.14
CA GLY A 122 2.72 -14.59 -11.80
C GLY A 122 3.50 -15.87 -11.51
N THR A 123 2.94 -17.02 -11.87
CA THR A 123 3.63 -18.33 -11.73
C THR A 123 4.89 -18.37 -12.57
N ALA A 124 4.82 -17.95 -13.83
CA ALA A 124 5.98 -17.89 -14.71
C ALA A 124 7.07 -16.94 -14.17
N SER A 125 6.65 -15.80 -13.59
CA SER A 125 7.60 -14.87 -12.98
C SER A 125 8.34 -15.49 -11.80
N VAL A 126 7.61 -16.11 -10.87
CA VAL A 126 8.19 -16.72 -9.67
C VAL A 126 9.06 -17.94 -10.01
N LEU A 127 8.62 -18.79 -10.93
CA LEU A 127 9.36 -20.02 -11.27
C LEU A 127 10.64 -19.74 -12.07
N TRP A 128 10.57 -18.84 -13.06
CA TRP A 128 11.64 -18.72 -14.06
C TRP A 128 12.20 -17.30 -14.18
N LEU A 129 11.34 -16.30 -14.39
CA LEU A 129 11.80 -14.96 -14.77
C LEU A 129 12.56 -14.26 -13.65
N ASN A 130 12.10 -14.38 -12.39
CA ASN A 130 12.80 -13.80 -11.25
C ASN A 130 14.23 -14.38 -11.12
N GLY A 131 14.39 -15.70 -11.32
CA GLY A 131 15.71 -16.33 -11.29
C GLY A 131 16.66 -15.83 -12.39
N LEU A 132 16.12 -15.58 -13.58
CA LEU A 132 16.88 -14.98 -14.68
C LEU A 132 17.30 -13.53 -14.34
N LEU A 133 16.36 -12.71 -13.85
CA LEU A 133 16.64 -11.32 -13.47
C LEU A 133 17.66 -11.21 -12.33
N LEU A 134 17.58 -12.11 -11.34
CA LEU A 134 18.57 -12.20 -10.28
C LEU A 134 19.98 -12.45 -10.81
N ARG A 135 20.12 -13.42 -11.73
CA ARG A 135 21.42 -13.71 -12.38
C ARG A 135 21.94 -12.50 -13.15
N LEU A 136 21.06 -11.77 -13.84
CA LEU A 136 21.45 -10.54 -14.54
C LEU A 136 21.90 -9.44 -13.57
N CYS A 137 21.22 -9.29 -12.42
CA CYS A 137 21.65 -8.34 -11.39
C CYS A 137 23.05 -8.66 -10.85
N GLN A 138 23.38 -9.93 -10.69
CA GLN A 138 24.70 -10.37 -10.20
C GLN A 138 25.86 -10.04 -11.17
N VAL A 139 25.58 -9.88 -12.46
CA VAL A 139 26.58 -9.48 -13.46
C VAL A 139 26.90 -7.99 -13.37
N ILE A 140 25.97 -7.18 -12.86
CA ILE A 140 26.15 -5.73 -12.78
C ILE A 140 26.87 -5.41 -11.46
N PRO A 141 28.00 -4.68 -11.48
CA PRO A 141 28.70 -4.27 -10.27
C PRO A 141 27.78 -3.47 -9.34
N SER A 142 27.82 -3.72 -8.04
CA SER A 142 26.96 -3.10 -7.03
C SER A 142 27.08 -1.55 -7.01
N TRP A 143 28.30 -1.03 -7.23
CA TRP A 143 28.54 0.42 -7.28
C TRP A 143 27.80 1.12 -8.44
N LEU A 144 27.41 0.37 -9.48
CA LEU A 144 26.60 0.88 -10.60
C LEU A 144 25.12 0.58 -10.39
N LEU A 145 24.78 -0.66 -9.93
CA LEU A 145 23.40 -1.11 -9.75
C LEU A 145 22.66 -0.26 -8.70
N HIS A 146 23.28 0.00 -7.55
CA HIS A 146 22.62 0.69 -6.44
C HIS A 146 22.19 2.14 -6.80
N PRO A 147 23.07 3.01 -7.32
CA PRO A 147 22.66 4.36 -7.72
C PRO A 147 21.62 4.34 -8.86
N LEU A 148 21.76 3.40 -9.79
CA LEU A 148 20.83 3.30 -10.93
C LEU A 148 19.43 2.91 -10.48
N VAL A 149 19.29 1.95 -9.56
CA VAL A 149 18.02 1.55 -8.97
C VAL A 149 17.39 2.71 -8.21
N TRP A 150 18.16 3.41 -7.35
CA TRP A 150 17.66 4.58 -6.63
C TRP A 150 17.19 5.67 -7.57
N ALA A 151 17.99 6.04 -8.56
CA ALA A 151 17.62 7.04 -9.55
C ALA A 151 16.32 6.66 -10.29
N ALA A 152 16.21 5.41 -10.75
CA ALA A 152 15.03 4.94 -11.48
C ALA A 152 13.78 4.86 -10.58
N VAL A 153 13.91 4.41 -9.33
CA VAL A 153 12.79 4.37 -8.37
C VAL A 153 12.34 5.78 -8.01
N ILE A 154 13.26 6.71 -7.78
CA ILE A 154 12.92 8.11 -7.49
C ILE A 154 12.20 8.73 -8.69
N VAL A 155 12.69 8.54 -9.91
CA VAL A 155 12.06 9.07 -11.13
C VAL A 155 10.67 8.47 -11.30
N ALA A 156 10.53 7.15 -11.13
CA ALA A 156 9.23 6.49 -11.23
C ALA A 156 8.25 6.98 -10.15
N ALA A 157 8.71 7.17 -8.91
CA ALA A 157 7.89 7.70 -7.82
C ALA A 157 7.45 9.15 -8.09
N LEU A 158 8.36 10.00 -8.53
CA LEU A 158 8.04 11.39 -8.88
C LEU A 158 7.03 11.48 -10.03
N ASP A 159 7.19 10.63 -11.06
CA ASP A 159 6.26 10.55 -12.18
C ASP A 159 4.86 10.07 -11.73
N GLN A 160 4.79 9.07 -10.85
CA GLN A 160 3.52 8.57 -10.29
C GLN A 160 2.83 9.64 -9.44
N ILE A 161 3.56 10.25 -8.51
CA ILE A 161 3.03 11.30 -7.63
C ILE A 161 2.62 12.52 -8.45
N GLY A 162 3.46 12.96 -9.38
CA GLY A 162 3.17 14.09 -10.25
C GLY A 162 1.94 13.86 -11.11
N SER A 163 1.82 12.68 -11.71
CA SER A 163 0.65 12.30 -12.50
C SER A 163 -0.62 12.19 -11.65
N ALA A 164 -0.54 11.59 -10.46
CA ALA A 164 -1.66 11.47 -9.54
C ALA A 164 -2.16 12.84 -9.06
N VAL A 165 -1.24 13.73 -8.69
CA VAL A 165 -1.57 15.09 -8.25
C VAL A 165 -2.20 15.89 -9.39
N LEU A 166 -1.65 15.82 -10.60
CA LEU A 166 -2.18 16.55 -11.75
C LEU A 166 -3.59 16.08 -12.13
N VAL A 167 -3.81 14.77 -12.19
CA VAL A 167 -5.12 14.20 -12.55
C VAL A 167 -6.13 14.40 -11.42
N GLY A 168 -5.73 14.21 -10.16
CA GLY A 168 -6.58 14.44 -8.99
C GLY A 168 -7.02 15.90 -8.87
N HIS A 169 -6.16 16.83 -9.23
CA HIS A 169 -6.44 18.28 -9.19
C HIS A 169 -7.52 18.71 -10.20
N TYR A 170 -7.54 18.11 -11.38
CA TYR A 170 -8.55 18.39 -12.40
C TYR A 170 -9.91 17.74 -12.09
N ALA A 171 -9.93 16.63 -11.36
CA ALA A 171 -11.16 15.96 -10.94
C ALA A 171 -11.85 16.65 -9.76
N ALA A 172 -11.11 17.38 -8.94
CA ALA A 172 -11.62 18.13 -7.80
C ALA A 172 -11.51 19.63 -8.07
N LYS A 173 -12.60 20.29 -8.43
CA LYS A 173 -12.74 21.76 -8.26
C LYS A 173 -12.72 22.06 -6.76
N HIS A 174 -11.53 22.19 -6.17
CA HIS A 174 -11.40 22.57 -4.77
C HIS A 174 -11.21 24.08 -4.65
N PRO A 175 -12.12 24.79 -3.98
CA PRO A 175 -12.08 26.26 -3.84
C PRO A 175 -10.83 26.79 -3.11
N VAL A 176 -10.20 25.97 -2.26
CA VAL A 176 -8.97 26.34 -1.52
C VAL A 176 -7.75 26.47 -2.42
N LEU A 177 -7.68 25.68 -3.51
CA LEU A 177 -6.58 25.71 -4.46
C LEU A 177 -6.74 26.80 -5.52
N GLU A 178 -7.97 27.22 -5.77
CA GLU A 178 -8.27 28.38 -6.60
C GLU A 178 -7.77 29.68 -5.94
N GLN A 179 -7.88 29.79 -4.61
CA GLN A 179 -7.33 30.90 -3.84
C GLN A 179 -5.80 30.91 -3.75
N LEU A 180 -5.16 29.74 -3.70
CA LEU A 180 -3.68 29.63 -3.76
C LEU A 180 -3.14 29.92 -5.17
N ASN A 181 -3.89 29.59 -6.20
CA ASN A 181 -3.54 29.87 -7.59
C ASN A 181 -3.59 31.39 -7.91
N GLN A 182 -4.54 32.11 -7.35
CA GLN A 182 -4.62 33.57 -7.52
C GLN A 182 -3.44 34.34 -6.88
N ARG A 183 -2.72 33.71 -5.93
CA ARG A 183 -1.56 34.32 -5.26
C ARG A 183 -0.20 34.00 -5.91
N LEU A 184 -0.11 33.06 -6.84
CA LEU A 184 1.15 32.56 -7.40
C LEU A 184 1.46 33.01 -8.85
N GLY A 185 0.74 33.99 -9.38
CA GLY A 185 1.10 34.76 -10.58
C GLY A 185 1.03 34.04 -11.92
N GLU A 186 0.61 34.78 -12.91
CA GLU A 186 0.22 34.42 -14.29
C GLU A 186 1.24 33.62 -15.14
N SER A 187 2.52 33.57 -14.78
CA SER A 187 3.55 32.91 -15.58
C SER A 187 3.62 31.38 -15.44
N SER A 188 3.14 30.83 -14.31
CA SER A 188 3.15 29.38 -14.08
C SER A 188 1.90 28.67 -14.60
N ASP A 189 0.82 29.38 -14.82
CA ASP A 189 -0.48 28.81 -15.21
C ASP A 189 -0.50 28.28 -16.65
N GLY A 190 0.24 28.91 -17.56
CA GLY A 190 0.35 28.45 -18.94
C GLY A 190 1.02 27.08 -19.09
N LEU A 191 2.09 26.84 -18.35
CA LEU A 191 2.81 25.55 -18.37
C LEU A 191 2.00 24.47 -17.66
N ARG A 192 1.44 24.75 -16.49
CA ARG A 192 0.56 23.84 -15.75
C ARG A 192 -0.63 23.41 -16.56
N ARG A 193 -1.31 24.36 -17.22
CA ARG A 193 -2.46 24.09 -18.08
C ARG A 193 -2.07 23.23 -19.28
N ARG A 194 -0.91 23.47 -19.93
CA ARG A 194 -0.41 22.63 -21.02
C ARG A 194 -0.09 21.19 -20.56
N ILE A 195 0.57 21.04 -19.42
CA ILE A 195 0.88 19.71 -18.85
C ILE A 195 -0.39 18.97 -18.49
N ALA A 196 -1.34 19.62 -17.84
CA ALA A 196 -2.60 19.02 -17.45
C ALA A 196 -3.45 18.60 -18.68
N LEU A 197 -3.55 19.44 -19.70
CA LEU A 197 -4.21 19.11 -20.97
C LEU A 197 -3.52 17.95 -21.70
N TYR A 198 -2.19 17.90 -21.63
CA TYR A 198 -1.43 16.78 -22.19
C TYR A 198 -1.76 15.47 -21.46
N VAL A 199 -1.73 15.48 -20.11
CA VAL A 199 -2.04 14.30 -19.27
C VAL A 199 -3.49 13.85 -19.49
N GLU A 200 -4.46 14.78 -19.48
CA GLU A 200 -5.87 14.47 -19.74
C GLU A 200 -6.07 13.87 -21.13
N LYS A 201 -5.49 14.47 -22.16
CA LYS A 201 -5.57 13.99 -23.55
C LYS A 201 -4.92 12.59 -23.70
N ARG A 202 -3.84 12.34 -22.96
CA ARG A 202 -3.19 11.04 -22.90
C ARG A 202 -4.10 9.99 -22.24
N ILE A 203 -4.71 10.31 -21.10
CA ILE A 203 -5.63 9.42 -20.39
C ILE A 203 -6.84 9.09 -21.24
N GLN A 204 -7.45 10.08 -21.90
CA GLN A 204 -8.59 9.88 -22.79
C GLN A 204 -8.27 8.93 -23.94
N ARG A 205 -7.05 9.01 -24.50
CA ARG A 205 -6.60 8.10 -25.56
C ARG A 205 -6.28 6.70 -25.03
N ALA A 206 -5.62 6.62 -23.89
CA ALA A 206 -5.20 5.34 -23.31
C ALA A 206 -6.37 4.55 -22.69
N TYR A 207 -7.33 5.27 -22.12
CA TYR A 207 -8.46 4.70 -21.38
C TYR A 207 -9.80 5.32 -21.83
N PRO A 208 -10.33 4.93 -23.00
CA PRO A 208 -11.58 5.50 -23.56
C PRO A 208 -12.79 5.32 -22.64
N ALA A 209 -12.81 4.26 -21.82
CA ALA A 209 -13.85 4.03 -20.82
C ALA A 209 -13.85 5.12 -19.72
N ALA A 210 -12.66 5.56 -19.29
CA ALA A 210 -12.53 6.65 -18.33
C ALA A 210 -12.99 8.00 -18.90
N ALA A 211 -12.85 8.19 -20.21
CA ALA A 211 -13.28 9.41 -20.88
C ALA A 211 -14.80 9.51 -21.05
N ARG A 212 -15.50 8.37 -21.12
CA ARG A 212 -16.96 8.29 -21.32
C ARG A 212 -17.77 8.38 -20.02
N GLN A 213 -17.12 8.18 -18.89
CA GLN A 213 -17.81 8.26 -17.60
C GLN A 213 -17.75 9.69 -17.09
N GLU A 214 -18.92 10.27 -16.83
CA GLU A 214 -19.00 11.45 -15.97
C GLU A 214 -18.37 11.11 -14.61
N PRO A 215 -17.72 12.08 -13.95
CA PRO A 215 -17.16 11.84 -12.62
C PRO A 215 -18.27 11.21 -11.77
N THR A 216 -18.01 10.04 -11.22
CA THR A 216 -18.94 9.38 -10.32
C THR A 216 -19.10 10.30 -9.11
N ILE A 217 -20.11 11.13 -9.12
CA ILE A 217 -20.53 11.91 -7.95
C ILE A 217 -20.94 10.85 -6.95
N ALA A 218 -20.33 10.88 -5.78
CA ALA A 218 -20.75 10.02 -4.68
C ALA A 218 -22.27 10.18 -4.53
N GLN A 219 -23.03 9.11 -4.83
CA GLN A 219 -24.49 9.16 -4.90
C GLN A 219 -25.17 9.50 -3.56
N ASN A 220 -24.41 9.67 -2.48
CA ASN A 220 -24.92 9.88 -1.13
C ASN A 220 -24.47 11.19 -0.49
N GLY A 221 -24.10 12.23 -1.24
CA GLY A 221 -23.78 13.54 -0.64
C GLY A 221 -22.57 13.54 0.33
N GLU A 222 -21.84 12.46 0.43
CA GLU A 222 -20.67 12.33 1.29
C GLU A 222 -19.51 13.15 0.76
N THR A 223 -19.02 14.06 1.58
CA THR A 223 -17.80 14.83 1.30
C THR A 223 -16.63 13.85 1.12
N PRO A 224 -15.79 14.03 0.10
CA PRO A 224 -14.60 13.19 -0.07
C PRO A 224 -13.70 13.31 1.16
N LEU A 225 -13.10 12.19 1.61
CA LEU A 225 -12.13 12.21 2.70
C LEU A 225 -10.94 13.09 2.33
N SER A 226 -10.65 14.06 3.17
CA SER A 226 -9.44 14.87 3.06
C SER A 226 -8.22 14.11 3.57
N ALA A 227 -7.02 14.59 3.25
CA ALA A 227 -5.79 14.04 3.84
C ALA A 227 -5.76 14.18 5.37
N ALA A 228 -6.39 15.23 5.91
CA ALA A 228 -6.53 15.41 7.35
C ALA A 228 -7.42 14.34 7.98
N ASP A 229 -8.55 14.01 7.35
CA ASP A 229 -9.41 12.93 7.83
C ASP A 229 -8.69 11.59 7.85
N LEU A 230 -7.90 11.29 6.80
CA LEU A 230 -7.10 10.06 6.74
C LEU A 230 -6.04 10.02 7.83
N LEU A 231 -5.38 11.13 8.13
CA LEU A 231 -4.42 11.21 9.24
C LEU A 231 -5.11 10.94 10.58
N TRP A 232 -6.28 11.55 10.83
CA TRP A 232 -7.05 11.32 12.05
C TRP A 232 -7.49 9.86 12.16
N LEU A 233 -8.00 9.27 11.08
CA LEU A 233 -8.39 7.85 11.05
C LEU A 233 -7.18 6.93 11.30
N PHE A 234 -6.02 7.28 10.73
CA PHE A 234 -4.77 6.57 11.00
C PHE A 234 -4.38 6.63 12.47
N VAL A 235 -4.34 7.83 13.08
CA VAL A 235 -3.92 8.00 14.48
C VAL A 235 -4.89 7.32 15.44
N VAL A 236 -6.20 7.55 15.26
CA VAL A 236 -7.24 6.91 16.08
C VAL A 236 -7.21 5.39 15.90
N GLY A 237 -7.06 4.92 14.65
CA GLY A 237 -6.95 3.51 14.33
C GLY A 237 -5.71 2.85 14.93
N ALA A 238 -4.56 3.53 14.90
CA ALA A 238 -3.32 3.07 15.50
C ALA A 238 -3.44 2.93 17.03
N PHE A 239 -4.06 3.92 17.69
CA PHE A 239 -4.30 3.89 19.13
C PHE A 239 -5.28 2.79 19.55
N LEU A 240 -6.45 2.74 18.88
CA LEU A 240 -7.47 1.72 19.19
C LEU A 240 -6.97 0.31 18.90
N GLY A 241 -6.23 0.12 17.82
CA GLY A 241 -5.68 -1.18 17.46
C GLY A 241 -4.67 -1.69 18.48
N ASP A 242 -3.76 -0.84 18.95
CA ASP A 242 -2.82 -1.21 20.03
C ASP A 242 -3.57 -1.59 21.32
N LEU A 243 -4.57 -0.79 21.70
CA LEU A 243 -5.36 -1.05 22.88
C LEU A 243 -6.09 -2.40 22.79
N VAL A 244 -6.77 -2.67 21.68
CA VAL A 244 -7.50 -3.93 21.44
C VAL A 244 -6.54 -5.11 21.48
N GLU A 245 -5.40 -4.99 20.80
CA GLU A 245 -4.40 -6.06 20.74
C GLU A 245 -3.74 -6.32 22.08
N THR A 246 -3.45 -5.28 22.85
CA THR A 246 -2.91 -5.38 24.23
C THR A 246 -3.89 -6.08 25.16
N VAL A 247 -5.19 -5.72 25.10
CA VAL A 247 -6.25 -6.40 25.88
C VAL A 247 -6.40 -7.85 25.42
N PHE A 248 -6.40 -8.10 24.10
CA PHE A 248 -6.46 -9.45 23.54
C PHE A 248 -5.30 -10.33 24.05
N CYS A 249 -4.06 -9.81 24.04
CA CYS A 249 -2.91 -10.54 24.61
C CYS A 249 -3.09 -10.83 26.09
N ARG A 250 -3.67 -9.91 26.86
CA ARG A 250 -3.96 -10.15 28.29
C ARG A 250 -4.96 -11.29 28.47
N LEU A 251 -6.02 -11.33 27.66
CA LEU A 251 -7.07 -12.35 27.76
C LEU A 251 -6.60 -13.72 27.28
N THR A 252 -5.76 -13.78 26.25
CA THR A 252 -5.33 -15.04 25.63
C THR A 252 -4.04 -15.59 26.18
N ALA A 253 -3.04 -14.74 26.46
CA ALA A 253 -1.72 -15.13 26.94
C ALA A 253 -1.52 -14.88 28.45
N GLY A 254 -2.48 -14.24 29.12
CA GLY A 254 -2.42 -13.95 30.55
C GLY A 254 -1.44 -12.84 30.95
N VAL A 255 -0.76 -12.21 30.01
CA VAL A 255 0.27 -11.20 30.25
C VAL A 255 -0.07 -9.86 29.59
N TRP A 256 0.29 -8.78 30.28
CA TRP A 256 0.28 -7.46 29.65
C TRP A 256 1.55 -7.30 28.82
N MET A 257 1.42 -7.07 27.53
CA MET A 257 2.56 -6.77 26.66
C MET A 257 2.19 -5.66 25.69
N SER A 258 3.16 -4.80 25.40
CA SER A 258 2.99 -3.78 24.37
C SER A 258 2.79 -4.42 23.00
N ARG A 259 1.87 -3.86 22.23
CA ARG A 259 1.64 -4.18 20.81
C ARG A 259 1.90 -2.96 19.94
N SER A 260 2.51 -1.93 20.54
CA SER A 260 2.87 -0.72 19.82
C SER A 260 3.92 -1.00 18.73
N SER A 261 3.78 -0.34 17.62
CA SER A 261 4.79 -0.28 16.56
C SER A 261 5.79 0.86 16.81
N LEU A 262 5.54 1.74 17.78
CA LEU A 262 6.28 2.97 18.00
C LEU A 262 6.81 3.06 19.43
N VAL A 263 7.92 3.79 19.60
CA VAL A 263 8.60 3.93 20.90
C VAL A 263 7.97 5.01 21.79
N TRP A 264 7.18 5.94 21.22
CA TRP A 264 6.54 7.03 21.94
C TRP A 264 5.02 6.86 22.00
N GLY A 265 4.54 5.90 22.70
CA GLY A 265 3.12 5.75 22.96
C GLY A 265 2.52 4.47 22.41
N PRO A 266 1.24 4.26 22.69
CA PRO A 266 0.52 3.05 22.32
C PRO A 266 -0.07 3.17 20.91
N PHE A 267 0.76 3.12 19.88
CA PHE A 267 0.33 3.24 18.50
C PHE A 267 0.77 2.05 17.65
N SER A 268 -0.17 1.30 17.12
CA SER A 268 0.07 0.26 16.12
C SER A 268 -0.10 0.81 14.70
N VAL A 269 1.04 1.05 14.02
CA VAL A 269 1.05 1.55 12.63
C VAL A 269 0.28 0.62 11.71
N VAL A 270 0.37 -0.69 11.94
CA VAL A 270 -0.35 -1.72 11.17
C VAL A 270 -1.87 -1.50 11.26
N TRP A 271 -2.43 -1.32 12.46
CA TRP A 271 -3.84 -1.04 12.64
C TRP A 271 -4.27 0.32 12.08
N GLY A 272 -3.44 1.34 12.28
CA GLY A 272 -3.74 2.68 11.75
C GLY A 272 -3.85 2.70 10.24
N LEU A 273 -2.88 2.11 9.55
CA LEU A 273 -2.89 1.98 8.09
C LEU A 273 -4.03 1.07 7.60
N ALA A 274 -4.30 -0.05 8.30
CA ALA A 274 -5.39 -0.95 7.96
C ALA A 274 -6.74 -0.23 7.96
N LEU A 275 -7.05 0.51 9.03
CA LEU A 275 -8.35 1.19 9.18
C LEU A 275 -8.48 2.38 8.23
N ALA A 276 -7.41 3.16 8.03
CA ALA A 276 -7.41 4.24 7.04
C ALA A 276 -7.62 3.68 5.61
N LEU A 277 -6.87 2.64 5.23
CA LEU A 277 -7.00 1.99 3.93
C LEU A 277 -8.38 1.36 3.73
N THR A 278 -8.87 0.61 4.73
CA THR A 278 -10.20 0.00 4.70
C THR A 278 -11.28 1.05 4.53
N THR A 279 -11.16 2.21 5.20
CA THR A 279 -12.10 3.32 5.05
C THR A 279 -12.06 3.90 3.64
N VAL A 280 -10.87 4.13 3.09
CA VAL A 280 -10.72 4.59 1.70
C VAL A 280 -11.39 3.63 0.72
N LEU A 281 -11.21 2.33 0.90
CA LEU A 281 -11.68 1.31 -0.04
C LEU A 281 -13.17 1.00 0.08
N LEU A 282 -13.72 1.00 1.30
CA LEU A 282 -15.06 0.50 1.58
C LEU A 282 -16.09 1.56 1.96
N ARG A 283 -15.72 2.80 2.24
CA ARG A 283 -16.67 3.83 2.69
C ARG A 283 -17.93 3.93 1.80
N GLN A 284 -17.76 3.88 0.47
CA GLN A 284 -18.90 3.90 -0.47
C GLN A 284 -19.77 2.64 -0.42
N ASN A 285 -19.29 1.59 0.21
CA ASN A 285 -19.96 0.31 0.34
C ASN A 285 -20.31 -0.01 1.80
N GLN A 286 -20.23 0.98 2.71
CA GLN A 286 -20.49 0.79 4.14
C GLN A 286 -21.93 0.34 4.43
N ASP A 287 -22.88 0.69 3.55
CA ASP A 287 -24.28 0.29 3.63
C ASP A 287 -24.55 -1.10 3.04
N LYS A 288 -23.54 -1.74 2.45
CA LYS A 288 -23.67 -3.11 1.97
C LYS A 288 -23.89 -4.09 3.13
N SER A 289 -24.34 -5.29 2.78
CA SER A 289 -24.62 -6.34 3.77
C SER A 289 -23.37 -6.66 4.60
N ASP A 290 -23.59 -7.06 5.85
CA ASP A 290 -22.51 -7.49 6.75
C ASP A 290 -21.67 -8.63 6.17
N ARG A 291 -22.29 -9.50 5.36
CA ARG A 291 -21.58 -10.55 4.61
C ARG A 291 -20.56 -9.98 3.64
N TYR A 292 -20.91 -8.90 2.95
CA TYR A 292 -19.97 -8.23 2.03
C TYR A 292 -18.80 -7.63 2.78
N LEU A 293 -19.06 -6.92 3.88
CA LEU A 293 -18.01 -6.33 4.72
C LEU A 293 -17.12 -7.41 5.33
N PHE A 294 -17.73 -8.53 5.79
CA PHE A 294 -16.99 -9.66 6.35
C PHE A 294 -16.06 -10.30 5.33
N VAL A 295 -16.57 -10.72 4.19
CA VAL A 295 -15.77 -11.39 3.15
C VAL A 295 -14.66 -10.48 2.65
N PHE A 296 -15.00 -9.23 2.41
CA PHE A 296 -14.01 -8.25 1.97
C PHE A 296 -12.93 -8.03 3.04
N GLY A 297 -13.33 -7.79 4.29
CA GLY A 297 -12.40 -7.61 5.42
C GLY A 297 -11.52 -8.84 5.65
N THR A 298 -12.09 -10.05 5.53
CA THR A 298 -11.34 -11.31 5.64
C THR A 298 -10.24 -11.41 4.59
N VAL A 299 -10.57 -11.20 3.34
CA VAL A 299 -9.59 -11.32 2.23
C VAL A 299 -8.59 -10.18 2.29
N MET A 300 -9.07 -8.96 2.41
CA MET A 300 -8.22 -7.77 2.42
C MET A 300 -7.32 -7.69 3.64
N GLY A 301 -7.87 -8.04 4.81
CA GLY A 301 -7.11 -8.08 6.05
C GLY A 301 -5.99 -9.11 6.00
N GLY A 302 -6.25 -10.31 5.49
CA GLY A 302 -5.22 -11.33 5.30
C GLY A 302 -4.11 -10.89 4.34
N VAL A 303 -4.48 -10.32 3.17
CA VAL A 303 -3.49 -9.78 2.23
C VAL A 303 -2.67 -8.66 2.87
N TYR A 304 -3.34 -7.74 3.55
CA TYR A 304 -2.71 -6.62 4.23
C TYR A 304 -1.70 -7.10 5.29
N GLU A 305 -2.11 -8.02 6.17
CA GLU A 305 -1.27 -8.58 7.23
C GLU A 305 -0.05 -9.30 6.64
N TYR A 306 -0.23 -10.06 5.57
CA TYR A 306 0.85 -10.70 4.86
C TYR A 306 1.87 -9.69 4.31
N VAL A 307 1.38 -8.64 3.65
CA VAL A 307 2.22 -7.56 3.11
C VAL A 307 2.97 -6.84 4.23
N CYS A 308 2.30 -6.52 5.35
CA CYS A 308 2.96 -5.90 6.49
C CYS A 308 4.08 -6.78 7.05
N SER A 309 3.86 -8.09 7.22
CA SER A 309 4.90 -9.03 7.66
C SER A 309 6.10 -9.06 6.71
N ALA A 310 5.84 -9.14 5.40
CA ALA A 310 6.90 -9.17 4.39
C ALA A 310 7.68 -7.84 4.34
N VAL A 311 6.99 -6.71 4.43
CA VAL A 311 7.62 -5.38 4.40
C VAL A 311 8.48 -5.15 5.66
N THR A 312 7.99 -5.52 6.83
CA THR A 312 8.77 -5.34 8.07
C THR A 312 10.00 -6.25 8.11
N GLU A 313 9.91 -7.46 7.60
CA GLU A 313 11.08 -8.34 7.45
C GLU A 313 12.08 -7.76 6.44
N LEU A 314 11.60 -7.26 5.31
CA LEU A 314 12.47 -6.67 4.29
C LEU A 314 13.19 -5.40 4.79
N LEU A 315 12.47 -4.52 5.49
CA LEU A 315 13.02 -3.23 5.93
C LEU A 315 13.88 -3.34 7.20
N PHE A 316 13.52 -4.24 8.10
CA PHE A 316 14.09 -4.32 9.44
C PHE A 316 14.72 -5.68 9.76
N GLY A 317 14.68 -6.68 8.84
CA GLY A 317 15.13 -8.04 9.17
C GLY A 317 14.39 -8.64 10.36
N THR A 318 13.14 -8.22 10.60
CA THR A 318 12.39 -8.54 11.81
C THR A 318 10.95 -8.88 11.48
N VAL A 319 10.47 -9.99 12.03
CA VAL A 319 9.07 -10.42 11.99
C VAL A 319 8.45 -10.21 13.37
N PHE A 320 7.29 -9.58 13.42
CA PHE A 320 6.63 -9.22 14.68
C PHE A 320 5.57 -10.23 15.13
N TRP A 321 5.23 -11.20 14.28
CA TRP A 321 4.33 -12.33 14.57
C TRP A 321 4.70 -13.54 13.71
N ASP A 322 4.41 -14.72 14.23
CA ASP A 322 4.63 -15.99 13.54
C ASP A 322 3.45 -16.94 13.81
N TYR A 323 2.77 -17.32 12.74
CA TYR A 323 1.64 -18.25 12.77
C TYR A 323 2.00 -19.66 12.30
N SER A 324 3.28 -20.01 12.16
CA SER A 324 3.73 -21.33 11.69
C SER A 324 3.16 -22.49 12.49
N LYS A 325 2.86 -22.27 13.77
CA LYS A 325 2.26 -23.27 14.68
C LYS A 325 0.76 -23.51 14.45
N PHE A 326 0.09 -22.63 13.72
CA PHE A 326 -1.36 -22.74 13.43
C PHE A 326 -1.60 -23.50 12.13
N LYS A 327 -2.66 -24.31 12.10
CA LYS A 327 -3.14 -24.91 10.85
C LYS A 327 -3.71 -23.81 9.94
N PHE A 328 -3.65 -24.03 8.62
CA PHE A 328 -4.11 -23.06 7.62
C PHE A 328 -3.38 -21.71 7.68
N ASN A 329 -2.09 -21.73 8.02
CA ASN A 329 -1.22 -20.57 7.85
C ASN A 329 -0.62 -20.55 6.43
N LEU A 330 -0.21 -19.36 6.00
CA LEU A 330 0.52 -19.18 4.75
C LEU A 330 1.89 -18.58 5.08
N GLY A 331 2.93 -19.43 5.05
CA GLY A 331 4.31 -19.04 5.33
C GLY A 331 4.52 -18.47 6.75
N GLY A 332 3.71 -18.87 7.73
CA GLY A 332 3.75 -18.30 9.08
C GLY A 332 3.29 -16.85 9.20
N ARG A 333 3.02 -16.16 8.07
CA ARG A 333 2.74 -14.71 8.04
C ARG A 333 1.28 -14.37 8.28
N ILE A 334 0.37 -15.21 7.77
CA ILE A 334 -1.07 -15.10 8.01
C ILE A 334 -1.65 -16.45 8.37
N ASN A 335 -2.81 -16.41 9.04
CA ASN A 335 -3.58 -17.58 9.38
C ASN A 335 -5.07 -17.33 9.08
N LEU A 336 -5.78 -18.33 8.59
CA LEU A 336 -7.18 -18.22 8.20
C LEU A 336 -8.08 -17.72 9.34
N LEU A 337 -7.82 -18.14 10.57
CA LEU A 337 -8.57 -17.68 11.74
C LEU A 337 -8.44 -16.17 11.93
N TYR A 338 -7.20 -15.65 11.85
CA TYR A 338 -6.95 -14.21 11.98
C TYR A 338 -7.49 -13.41 10.79
N CYS A 339 -7.51 -14.00 9.59
CA CYS A 339 -8.24 -13.40 8.46
C CYS A 339 -9.73 -13.19 8.77
N PHE A 340 -10.39 -14.12 9.46
CA PHE A 340 -11.77 -13.95 9.91
C PHE A 340 -11.91 -12.82 10.95
N PHE A 341 -10.93 -12.65 11.85
CA PHE A 341 -10.94 -11.51 12.77
C PHE A 341 -10.88 -10.17 12.01
N TRP A 342 -10.11 -10.06 10.95
CA TRP A 342 -10.14 -8.90 10.07
C TRP A 342 -11.52 -8.66 9.44
N GLY A 343 -12.23 -9.72 9.07
CA GLY A 343 -13.61 -9.64 8.59
C GLY A 343 -14.57 -9.05 9.65
N PHE A 344 -14.49 -9.52 10.89
CA PHE A 344 -15.27 -8.96 11.99
C PHE A 344 -14.84 -7.52 12.34
N ALA A 345 -13.54 -7.23 12.30
CA ALA A 345 -13.02 -5.89 12.52
C ALA A 345 -13.56 -4.90 11.48
N ALA A 346 -13.69 -5.30 10.21
CA ALA A 346 -14.27 -4.47 9.16
C ALA A 346 -15.75 -4.16 9.44
N ILE A 347 -16.54 -5.14 9.89
CA ILE A 347 -17.95 -4.92 10.29
C ILE A 347 -17.99 -3.94 11.48
N ALA A 348 -17.25 -4.24 12.54
CA ALA A 348 -17.22 -3.41 13.75
C ALA A 348 -16.78 -1.96 13.43
N TRP A 349 -15.80 -1.81 12.55
CA TRP A 349 -15.35 -0.50 12.09
C TRP A 349 -16.49 0.30 11.47
N PHE A 350 -17.10 -0.19 10.41
CA PHE A 350 -18.11 0.58 9.68
C PHE A 350 -19.45 0.72 10.38
N LYS A 351 -19.85 -0.27 11.18
CA LYS A 351 -21.16 -0.24 11.83
C LYS A 351 -21.14 0.42 13.22
N VAL A 352 -19.98 0.43 13.90
CA VAL A 352 -19.91 0.86 15.31
C VAL A 352 -18.91 2.00 15.50
N LEU A 353 -17.67 1.89 15.00
CA LEU A 353 -16.59 2.81 15.37
C LEU A 353 -16.48 4.01 14.42
N PHE A 354 -16.52 3.79 13.11
CA PHE A 354 -16.30 4.83 12.11
C PHE A 354 -17.34 5.97 12.18
N PRO A 355 -18.66 5.74 12.34
CA PRO A 355 -19.64 6.82 12.36
C PRO A 355 -19.39 7.85 13.48
N PRO A 356 -19.20 7.46 14.77
CA PRO A 356 -18.93 8.44 15.81
C PRO A 356 -17.56 9.11 15.66
N ILE A 357 -16.53 8.38 15.18
CA ILE A 357 -15.19 8.93 14.95
C ILE A 357 -15.24 10.00 13.85
N SER A 358 -15.87 9.71 12.70
CA SER A 358 -16.06 10.67 11.61
C SER A 358 -16.79 11.91 12.08
N ALA A 359 -17.89 11.74 12.84
CA ALA A 359 -18.64 12.87 13.41
C ALA A 359 -17.81 13.71 14.39
N CYS A 360 -16.87 13.11 15.13
CA CYS A 360 -15.95 13.83 16.00
C CYS A 360 -14.92 14.63 15.19
N ILE A 361 -14.36 14.03 14.13
CA ILE A 361 -13.40 14.69 13.24
C ILE A 361 -14.05 15.92 12.57
N GLU A 362 -15.28 15.78 12.09
CA GLU A 362 -16.04 16.87 11.44
C GLU A 362 -16.33 18.06 12.38
N LYS A 363 -16.43 17.82 13.69
CA LYS A 363 -16.65 18.85 14.71
C LYS A 363 -15.39 19.63 15.09
N LEU A 364 -14.22 19.26 14.61
CA LEU A 364 -12.99 19.97 14.93
C LEU A 364 -13.05 21.43 14.41
N PRO A 365 -12.74 22.41 15.27
CA PRO A 365 -12.79 23.82 14.87
C PRO A 365 -11.78 24.10 13.75
N PRO A 366 -12.13 24.90 12.71
CA PRO A 366 -11.31 25.02 11.48
C PRO A 366 -9.87 25.48 11.72
N ARG A 367 -9.64 26.36 12.68
CA ARG A 367 -8.28 26.85 13.01
C ARG A 367 -7.56 25.92 13.98
N GLY A 368 -8.20 25.58 15.12
CA GLY A 368 -7.63 24.71 16.14
C GLY A 368 -7.43 23.28 15.61
N GLY A 369 -8.38 22.76 14.86
CA GLY A 369 -8.27 21.44 14.22
C GLY A 369 -7.10 21.36 13.24
N ARG A 370 -6.86 22.41 12.45
CA ARG A 370 -5.72 22.45 11.52
C ARG A 370 -4.37 22.43 12.26
N VAL A 371 -4.22 23.23 13.32
CA VAL A 371 -3.00 23.23 14.14
C VAL A 371 -2.77 21.86 14.77
N LEU A 372 -3.83 21.28 15.35
CA LEU A 372 -3.74 19.95 15.96
C LEU A 372 -3.41 18.85 14.93
N THR A 373 -3.99 18.92 13.73
CA THR A 373 -3.69 17.99 12.63
C THR A 373 -2.21 18.05 12.25
N TRP A 374 -1.65 19.26 12.10
CA TRP A 374 -0.23 19.42 11.80
C TRP A 374 0.68 18.95 12.95
N ALA A 375 0.30 19.26 14.19
CA ALA A 375 1.04 18.78 15.36
C ALA A 375 1.07 17.24 15.43
N LEU A 376 -0.07 16.58 15.19
CA LEU A 376 -0.16 15.13 15.12
C LEU A 376 0.63 14.57 13.94
N CYS A 377 0.58 15.19 12.77
CA CYS A 377 1.33 14.77 11.60
C CYS A 377 2.84 14.78 11.90
N ILE A 378 3.34 15.87 12.46
CA ILE A 378 4.76 16.02 12.83
C ILE A 378 5.14 15.02 13.91
N PHE A 379 4.31 14.86 14.95
CA PHE A 379 4.54 13.90 16.03
C PHE A 379 4.64 12.47 15.49
N MET A 380 3.66 12.03 14.72
CA MET A 380 3.65 10.66 14.16
C MET A 380 4.81 10.43 13.20
N ALA A 381 5.14 11.42 12.36
CA ALA A 381 6.28 11.31 11.46
C ALA A 381 7.62 11.19 12.23
N ALA A 382 7.78 12.00 13.28
CA ALA A 382 8.97 11.95 14.14
C ALA A 382 9.04 10.61 14.90
N ASP A 383 7.93 10.14 15.46
CA ASP A 383 7.89 8.88 16.20
C ASP A 383 8.17 7.67 15.28
N ILE A 384 7.58 7.64 14.08
CA ILE A 384 7.88 6.60 13.08
C ILE A 384 9.38 6.62 12.71
N ALA A 385 9.96 7.80 12.47
CA ALA A 385 11.37 7.92 12.12
C ALA A 385 12.30 7.45 13.25
N VAL A 386 12.04 7.89 14.49
CA VAL A 386 12.83 7.50 15.66
C VAL A 386 12.65 6.00 15.97
N SER A 387 11.43 5.49 15.90
CA SER A 387 11.14 4.07 16.13
C SER A 387 11.84 3.18 15.10
N SER A 388 11.81 3.58 13.82
CA SER A 388 12.51 2.86 12.75
C SER A 388 14.03 2.86 12.97
N ALA A 389 14.61 4.02 13.28
CA ALA A 389 16.04 4.13 13.55
C ALA A 389 16.45 3.33 14.79
N ALA A 390 15.64 3.38 15.87
CA ALA A 390 15.89 2.61 17.08
C ALA A 390 15.81 1.09 16.84
N LEU A 391 14.88 0.64 15.98
CA LEU A 391 14.72 -0.77 15.62
C LEU A 391 15.91 -1.27 14.79
N VAL A 392 16.33 -0.51 13.78
CA VAL A 392 17.54 -0.83 13.00
C VAL A 392 18.74 -0.92 13.91
N ARG A 393 18.93 0.08 14.78
CA ARG A 393 20.04 0.10 15.74
C ARG A 393 19.97 -1.05 16.75
N TYR A 394 18.76 -1.47 17.15
CA TYR A 394 18.56 -2.65 18.01
C TYR A 394 19.07 -3.93 17.33
N ASN A 395 18.73 -4.11 16.04
CA ASN A 395 19.22 -5.25 15.26
C ASN A 395 20.74 -5.24 15.12
N ASP A 396 21.35 -4.07 14.84
CA ASP A 396 22.81 -3.93 14.75
C ASP A 396 23.48 -4.35 16.06
N ARG A 397 22.93 -3.92 17.21
CA ARG A 397 23.47 -4.34 18.52
C ARG A 397 23.35 -5.83 18.76
N LEU A 398 22.24 -6.47 18.34
CA LEU A 398 22.08 -7.92 18.46
C LEU A 398 23.08 -8.67 17.59
N ASN A 399 23.48 -8.09 16.46
CA ASN A 399 24.51 -8.61 15.56
C ASN A 399 25.94 -8.20 15.96
N GLY A 400 26.11 -7.53 17.12
CA GLY A 400 27.42 -7.12 17.62
C GLY A 400 28.06 -5.94 16.91
N VAL A 401 27.29 -5.18 16.09
CA VAL A 401 27.79 -4.01 15.37
C VAL A 401 27.89 -2.80 16.32
N PRO A 402 29.08 -2.21 16.54
CA PRO A 402 29.25 -1.05 17.42
C PRO A 402 28.64 0.21 16.80
N ALA A 403 28.31 1.20 17.65
CA ALA A 403 27.87 2.51 17.17
C ALA A 403 28.96 3.21 16.40
N SER A 404 28.64 3.72 15.22
CA SER A 404 29.57 4.37 14.28
C SER A 404 29.49 5.91 14.28
N ASN A 405 28.40 6.45 14.81
CA ASN A 405 28.13 7.89 14.79
C ASN A 405 27.38 8.35 16.06
N SER A 406 27.30 9.68 16.24
CA SER A 406 26.67 10.29 17.41
C SER A 406 25.16 9.98 17.54
N VAL A 407 24.46 9.77 16.42
CA VAL A 407 23.04 9.43 16.44
C VAL A 407 22.86 8.01 16.99
N GLU A 408 23.67 7.05 16.54
CA GLU A 408 23.63 5.68 17.04
C GLU A 408 23.99 5.61 18.52
N VAL A 409 24.99 6.38 18.98
CA VAL A 409 25.33 6.49 20.42
C VAL A 409 24.13 7.05 21.21
N TYR A 410 23.45 8.07 20.68
CA TYR A 410 22.24 8.61 21.32
C TYR A 410 21.12 7.57 21.38
N LEU A 411 20.91 6.81 20.31
CA LEU A 411 19.90 5.73 20.26
C LEU A 411 20.24 4.61 21.25
N ASP A 412 21.50 4.23 21.39
CA ASP A 412 21.95 3.23 22.38
C ASP A 412 21.70 3.67 23.81
N ALA A 413 21.90 4.95 24.10
CA ALA A 413 21.67 5.51 25.43
C ALA A 413 20.19 5.59 25.81
N HIS A 414 19.28 5.89 24.86
CA HIS A 414 17.87 6.16 25.17
C HIS A 414 16.95 4.98 24.80
N TYR A 415 17.34 4.16 23.82
CA TYR A 415 16.57 2.99 23.34
C TYR A 415 17.43 1.72 23.42
N GLY A 416 17.99 1.46 24.59
CA GLY A 416 18.77 0.25 24.86
C GLY A 416 17.95 -1.04 24.70
N ASN A 417 18.62 -2.20 24.74
CA ASN A 417 18.01 -3.49 24.46
C ASN A 417 16.79 -3.80 25.35
N ASP A 418 16.85 -3.46 26.64
CA ASP A 418 15.74 -3.68 27.57
C ASP A 418 14.50 -2.87 27.17
N ARG A 419 14.69 -1.60 26.77
CA ARG A 419 13.59 -0.75 26.29
C ARG A 419 13.00 -1.27 24.99
N MET A 420 13.84 -1.68 24.05
CA MET A 420 13.38 -2.24 22.77
C MET A 420 12.64 -3.55 22.95
N TYR A 421 13.12 -4.41 23.87
CA TYR A 421 12.40 -5.64 24.21
C TYR A 421 11.02 -5.38 24.85
N GLN A 422 10.90 -4.32 25.67
CA GLN A 422 9.59 -3.92 26.22
C GLN A 422 8.62 -3.43 25.15
N VAL A 423 9.12 -2.69 24.15
CA VAL A 423 8.29 -2.17 23.06
C VAL A 423 7.93 -3.29 22.07
N TYR A 424 8.89 -4.16 21.73
CA TYR A 424 8.74 -5.21 20.71
C TYR A 424 8.96 -6.62 21.29
N PRO A 425 8.13 -7.07 22.25
CA PRO A 425 8.38 -8.33 22.98
C PRO A 425 8.22 -9.59 22.14
N LYS A 426 7.66 -9.48 20.94
CA LYS A 426 7.45 -10.59 19.98
C LYS A 426 8.30 -10.48 18.72
N ALA A 427 9.20 -9.50 18.65
CA ALA A 427 10.09 -9.36 17.51
C ALA A 427 11.02 -10.59 17.41
N VAL A 428 11.00 -11.23 16.25
CA VAL A 428 11.92 -12.34 15.91
C VAL A 428 12.81 -11.85 14.78
N HIS A 429 14.11 -11.88 15.01
CA HIS A 429 15.09 -11.51 14.00
C HIS A 429 15.28 -12.66 13.04
N THR A 430 15.14 -12.37 11.75
CA THR A 430 15.46 -13.29 10.67
C THR A 430 16.89 -13.01 10.24
N SER A 431 17.78 -13.97 10.57
CA SER A 431 19.19 -13.93 10.18
C SER A 431 19.37 -14.23 8.70
#